data_eea884f84b0d8d183bb1d96012398545
#
_entry.id   eea884f84b0d8d183bb1d96012398545
#
_cell.length_a   1.000
_cell.length_b   1.000
_cell.length_c   1.000
_cell.angle_alpha   90.00
_cell.angle_beta   90.00
_cell.angle_gamma   90.00
#
_symmetry.space_group_name_H-M   'P 1'
#
loop_
_entity.id
_entity.type
_entity.pdbx_description
1 polymer ?
#
loop_
_entity_poly.entity_id
_entity_poly.type
_entity_poly.pdbx_seq_one_letter_code
_entity_poly.pdbx_strand_id
1 'polypeptide(L)'
;MKNIGIILVLLSLLSCETKYNYIDSGLADGRFDGTIYDYLRSNSYDWDSTLLLVERAGLEGLFQGKQTGYEKITFWGPTNLSVLRWMIEQGYNAVREIPEATCRELILRHVVAGIHWRDDIPRGEQVLGETQGKGGEVFTSAWGTKFWVYSFQDTYHDIPDVGPVYLYVTSFDTRVQIDVASTNIETDNGVVHALNYSYTFGQL
;
A
#
# COMPACT_ATOMS: atom_id res chain seq x y z
N MET A 1 24.58 27.87 -45.60
CA MET A 1 25.08 26.67 -44.90
C MET A 1 25.25 26.88 -43.38
N LYS A 2 25.40 28.10 -42.86
CA LYS A 2 25.57 28.38 -41.41
C LYS A 2 24.32 28.08 -40.53
N ASN A 3 23.10 28.16 -41.10
CA ASN A 3 21.84 27.97 -40.39
C ASN A 3 21.41 26.51 -40.27
N ILE A 4 21.95 25.62 -41.12
CA ILE A 4 21.62 24.17 -41.07
C ILE A 4 22.30 23.51 -39.87
N GLY A 5 23.52 23.95 -39.53
CA GLY A 5 24.23 23.45 -38.33
C GLY A 5 23.54 23.78 -37.02
N ILE A 6 22.91 24.97 -36.92
CA ILE A 6 22.18 25.40 -35.72
C ILE A 6 20.88 24.59 -35.53
N ILE A 7 20.20 24.29 -36.63
CA ILE A 7 18.96 23.47 -36.60
C ILE A 7 19.27 22.01 -36.17
N LEU A 8 20.40 21.45 -36.63
CA LEU A 8 20.82 20.09 -36.23
C LEU A 8 21.21 20.02 -34.75
N VAL A 9 21.85 21.04 -34.20
CA VAL A 9 22.20 21.13 -32.78
C VAL A 9 20.94 21.31 -31.88
N LEU A 10 19.95 22.09 -32.35
CA LEU A 10 18.69 22.24 -31.65
C LEU A 10 17.85 20.96 -31.63
N LEU A 11 17.90 20.15 -32.70
CA LEU A 11 17.21 18.85 -32.77
C LEU A 11 17.83 17.79 -31.85
N SER A 12 19.13 17.87 -31.57
CA SER A 12 19.79 16.94 -30.64
C SER A 12 19.48 17.21 -29.15
N LEU A 13 18.91 18.37 -28.81
CA LEU A 13 18.51 18.73 -27.48
C LEU A 13 17.09 18.25 -27.14
N LEU A 14 16.37 17.69 -28.11
CA LEU A 14 15.05 17.04 -27.90
C LEU A 14 15.19 15.54 -27.64
N SER A 15 16.32 15.11 -27.09
CA SER A 15 16.48 13.73 -26.62
C SER A 15 15.45 13.45 -25.51
N CYS A 16 14.47 12.64 -25.84
CA CYS A 16 13.47 12.14 -24.90
C CYS A 16 14.20 11.52 -23.70
N GLU A 17 14.01 12.07 -22.51
CA GLU A 17 14.35 11.38 -21.28
C GLU A 17 13.43 10.15 -21.15
N THR A 18 13.89 9.00 -21.58
CA THR A 18 13.26 7.74 -21.18
C THR A 18 13.68 7.42 -19.75
N LYS A 19 12.96 8.01 -18.81
CA LYS A 19 13.21 7.84 -17.37
C LYS A 19 12.84 6.44 -16.87
N TYR A 20 12.13 5.66 -17.66
CA TYR A 20 11.65 4.33 -17.30
C TYR A 20 11.90 3.33 -18.44
N ASN A 21 12.68 2.31 -18.15
CA ASN A 21 12.95 1.18 -19.06
C ASN A 21 11.88 0.08 -18.97
N TYR A 22 10.64 0.40 -18.67
CA TYR A 22 9.57 -0.59 -18.74
C TYR A 22 8.64 -0.30 -19.93
N ILE A 23 8.22 -1.37 -20.57
CA ILE A 23 7.20 -1.30 -21.62
C ILE A 23 5.88 -1.56 -20.94
N ASP A 24 5.03 -0.55 -20.87
CA ASP A 24 3.64 -0.75 -20.49
C ASP A 24 2.94 -1.56 -21.58
N SER A 25 2.68 -2.82 -21.28
CA SER A 25 1.98 -3.73 -22.21
C SER A 25 0.45 -3.57 -22.14
N GLY A 26 -0.07 -2.72 -21.26
CA GLY A 26 -1.50 -2.58 -21.00
C GLY A 26 -2.14 -3.82 -20.34
N LEU A 27 -1.33 -4.80 -19.93
CA LEU A 27 -1.80 -6.03 -19.29
C LEU A 27 -1.89 -5.90 -17.76
N ALA A 28 -1.18 -4.92 -17.18
CA ALA A 28 -1.21 -4.62 -15.75
C ALA A 28 -1.90 -3.27 -15.55
N ASP A 29 -3.23 -3.29 -15.50
CA ASP A 29 -4.00 -2.12 -15.12
C ASP A 29 -4.01 -2.04 -13.58
N GLY A 30 -3.41 -0.98 -13.03
CA GLY A 30 -3.42 -0.69 -11.59
C GLY A 30 -4.77 -0.14 -11.11
N ARG A 31 -5.74 0.11 -12.03
CA ARG A 31 -7.06 0.62 -11.73
C ARG A 31 -8.12 -0.47 -11.74
N PHE A 32 -8.96 -0.45 -10.72
CA PHE A 32 -10.17 -1.26 -10.61
C PHE A 32 -11.41 -0.36 -10.63
N ASP A 33 -12.33 -0.60 -11.55
CA ASP A 33 -13.60 0.11 -11.63
C ASP A 33 -14.56 -0.42 -10.55
N GLY A 34 -14.70 0.34 -9.48
CA GLY A 34 -15.49 0.01 -8.31
C GLY A 34 -14.83 0.49 -7.01
N THR A 35 -15.52 0.28 -5.91
CA THR A 35 -15.02 0.64 -4.58
C THR A 35 -13.96 -0.35 -4.08
N ILE A 36 -13.24 0.01 -2.99
CA ILE A 36 -12.33 -0.93 -2.32
C ILE A 36 -13.10 -2.19 -1.90
N TYR A 37 -14.34 -2.07 -1.42
CA TYR A 37 -15.18 -3.22 -1.09
C TYR A 37 -15.40 -4.14 -2.29
N ASP A 38 -15.71 -3.57 -3.46
CA ASP A 38 -15.92 -4.33 -4.70
C ASP A 38 -14.63 -4.98 -5.18
N TYR A 39 -13.48 -4.30 -5.03
CA TYR A 39 -12.16 -4.86 -5.32
C TYR A 39 -11.85 -6.09 -4.45
N LEU A 40 -12.01 -5.99 -3.13
CA LEU A 40 -11.78 -7.13 -2.22
C LEU A 40 -12.69 -8.32 -2.59
N ARG A 41 -13.95 -8.05 -2.95
CA ARG A 41 -14.92 -9.07 -3.35
C ARG A 41 -14.60 -9.72 -4.69
N SER A 42 -14.00 -8.99 -5.62
CA SER A 42 -13.69 -9.48 -6.97
C SER A 42 -12.51 -10.45 -7.02
N ASN A 43 -11.60 -10.39 -6.03
CA ASN A 43 -10.39 -11.18 -5.98
C ASN A 43 -10.31 -12.01 -4.68
N SER A 44 -11.11 -13.07 -4.62
CA SER A 44 -11.20 -13.95 -3.45
C SER A 44 -9.89 -14.69 -3.14
N TYR A 45 -9.03 -14.91 -4.14
CA TYR A 45 -7.75 -15.59 -3.94
C TYR A 45 -6.87 -14.87 -2.89
N ASP A 46 -6.84 -13.55 -2.93
CA ASP A 46 -6.02 -12.76 -2.01
C ASP A 46 -6.81 -12.14 -0.85
N TRP A 47 -8.13 -11.91 -0.99
CA TRP A 47 -8.88 -11.02 -0.10
C TRP A 47 -10.11 -11.61 0.58
N ASP A 48 -10.46 -12.89 0.37
CA ASP A 48 -11.67 -13.50 0.92
C ASP A 48 -11.76 -13.38 2.46
N SER A 49 -10.68 -13.72 3.16
CA SER A 49 -10.62 -13.62 4.62
C SER A 49 -10.68 -12.17 5.11
N THR A 50 -10.03 -11.26 4.39
CA THR A 50 -10.05 -9.82 4.71
C THR A 50 -11.43 -9.23 4.47
N LEU A 51 -12.11 -9.60 3.39
CA LEU A 51 -13.50 -9.21 3.13
C LEU A 51 -14.43 -9.70 4.24
N LEU A 52 -14.32 -10.97 4.64
CA LEU A 52 -15.11 -11.53 5.75
C LEU A 52 -14.86 -10.77 7.07
N LEU A 53 -13.63 -10.31 7.34
CA LEU A 53 -13.33 -9.48 8.51
C LEU A 53 -13.99 -8.11 8.41
N VAL A 54 -13.98 -7.47 7.24
CA VAL A 54 -14.64 -6.19 6.97
C VAL A 54 -16.15 -6.29 7.21
N GLU A 55 -16.78 -7.34 6.67
CA GLU A 55 -18.21 -7.60 6.84
C GLU A 55 -18.56 -7.88 8.30
N ARG A 56 -17.81 -8.77 8.97
CA ARG A 56 -18.03 -9.07 10.39
C ARG A 56 -17.83 -7.87 11.31
N ALA A 57 -16.95 -6.94 10.92
CA ALA A 57 -16.70 -5.69 11.64
C ALA A 57 -17.80 -4.63 11.40
N GLY A 58 -18.73 -4.85 10.47
CA GLY A 58 -19.73 -3.86 10.04
C GLY A 58 -19.09 -2.63 9.41
N LEU A 59 -18.06 -2.82 8.58
CA LEU A 59 -17.27 -1.75 7.96
C LEU A 59 -17.51 -1.62 6.44
N GLU A 60 -18.51 -2.32 5.88
CA GLU A 60 -18.80 -2.28 4.43
C GLU A 60 -19.01 -0.83 3.94
N GLY A 61 -19.75 -0.03 4.71
CA GLY A 61 -20.01 1.38 4.38
C GLY A 61 -18.74 2.22 4.31
N LEU A 62 -17.75 1.96 5.16
CA LEU A 62 -16.44 2.62 5.13
C LEU A 62 -15.69 2.25 3.85
N PHE A 63 -15.62 0.96 3.52
CA PHE A 63 -14.93 0.44 2.34
C PHE A 63 -15.66 0.77 1.02
N GLN A 64 -16.93 1.20 1.10
CA GLN A 64 -17.72 1.73 -0.01
C GLN A 64 -17.67 3.27 -0.13
N GLY A 65 -16.87 3.96 0.72
CA GLY A 65 -16.77 5.42 0.74
C GLY A 65 -18.03 6.14 1.24
N LYS A 66 -18.88 5.46 2.01
CA LYS A 66 -20.17 6.01 2.52
C LYS A 66 -20.06 6.58 3.94
N GLN A 67 -18.88 6.48 4.57
CA GLN A 67 -18.67 6.98 5.93
C GLN A 67 -18.07 8.39 5.89
N THR A 68 -18.71 9.34 6.57
CA THR A 68 -18.23 10.73 6.68
C THR A 68 -16.81 10.78 7.26
N GLY A 69 -15.91 11.50 6.56
CA GLY A 69 -14.49 11.63 6.89
C GLY A 69 -13.63 10.48 6.35
N TYR A 70 -14.24 9.46 5.72
CA TYR A 70 -13.58 8.31 5.10
C TYR A 70 -14.15 8.02 3.70
N GLU A 71 -14.63 9.06 3.00
CA GLU A 71 -15.11 8.94 1.62
C GLU A 71 -14.01 8.50 0.67
N LYS A 72 -12.76 8.85 1.02
CA LYS A 72 -11.54 8.39 0.37
C LYS A 72 -10.60 7.84 1.42
N ILE A 73 -10.05 6.65 1.17
CA ILE A 73 -9.15 5.98 2.11
C ILE A 73 -7.94 5.37 1.40
N THR A 74 -6.87 5.18 2.17
CA THR A 74 -5.77 4.29 1.86
C THR A 74 -5.89 3.05 2.73
N PHE A 75 -5.92 1.89 2.11
CA PHE A 75 -6.00 0.61 2.79
C PHE A 75 -4.70 -0.17 2.68
N TRP A 76 -4.04 -0.39 3.81
CA TRP A 76 -2.86 -1.24 3.93
C TRP A 76 -3.31 -2.69 4.13
N GLY A 77 -3.66 -3.35 3.02
CA GLY A 77 -4.43 -4.58 3.03
C GLY A 77 -3.66 -5.82 3.49
N PRO A 78 -4.07 -6.49 4.56
CA PRO A 78 -3.60 -7.83 4.90
C PRO A 78 -4.22 -8.86 3.94
N THR A 79 -3.42 -9.77 3.41
CA THR A 79 -3.90 -10.81 2.51
C THR A 79 -4.47 -12.00 3.28
N ASN A 80 -5.12 -12.94 2.57
CA ASN A 80 -5.65 -14.19 3.15
C ASN A 80 -4.60 -14.94 3.99
N LEU A 81 -3.34 -14.99 3.55
CA LEU A 81 -2.28 -15.69 4.29
C LEU A 81 -1.91 -14.97 5.58
N SER A 82 -1.95 -13.63 5.58
CA SER A 82 -1.71 -12.82 6.78
C SER A 82 -2.78 -13.08 7.83
N VAL A 83 -4.04 -13.12 7.42
CA VAL A 83 -5.20 -13.40 8.27
C VAL A 83 -5.16 -14.83 8.79
N LEU A 84 -4.92 -15.80 7.91
CA LEU A 84 -4.85 -17.23 8.27
C LEU A 84 -3.76 -17.50 9.33
N ARG A 85 -2.57 -16.94 9.16
CA ARG A 85 -1.48 -17.09 10.11
C ARG A 85 -1.87 -16.57 11.50
N TRP A 86 -2.45 -15.38 11.57
CA TRP A 86 -2.92 -14.80 12.82
C TRP A 86 -4.04 -15.65 13.45
N MET A 87 -4.98 -16.15 12.65
CA MET A 87 -6.04 -17.02 13.16
C MET A 87 -5.49 -18.30 13.78
N ILE A 88 -4.49 -18.92 13.16
CA ILE A 88 -3.81 -20.11 13.70
C ILE A 88 -3.14 -19.78 15.03
N GLU A 89 -2.41 -18.66 15.12
CA GLU A 89 -1.75 -18.20 16.35
C GLU A 89 -2.74 -17.92 17.49
N GLN A 90 -3.95 -17.42 17.16
CA GLN A 90 -5.00 -17.12 18.13
C GLN A 90 -5.93 -18.32 18.42
N GLY A 91 -5.80 -19.43 17.67
CA GLY A 91 -6.63 -20.63 17.84
C GLY A 91 -8.03 -20.53 17.23
N TYR A 92 -8.23 -19.60 16.27
CA TYR A 92 -9.49 -19.52 15.51
C TYR A 92 -9.48 -20.42 14.30
N ASN A 93 -10.58 -21.15 14.03
CA ASN A 93 -10.74 -21.99 12.86
C ASN A 93 -11.48 -21.30 11.71
N ALA A 94 -12.23 -20.23 12.01
CA ALA A 94 -12.98 -19.46 11.02
C ALA A 94 -13.15 -18.01 11.48
N VAL A 95 -13.25 -17.08 10.52
CA VAL A 95 -13.46 -15.64 10.78
C VAL A 95 -14.72 -15.40 11.64
N ARG A 96 -15.77 -16.21 11.49
CA ARG A 96 -17.00 -16.11 12.29
C ARG A 96 -16.79 -16.34 13.79
N GLU A 97 -15.67 -16.92 14.20
CA GLU A 97 -15.35 -17.17 15.62
C GLU A 97 -14.68 -15.95 16.28
N ILE A 98 -14.14 -15.04 15.47
CA ILE A 98 -13.45 -13.83 15.94
C ILE A 98 -14.52 -12.85 16.45
N PRO A 99 -14.36 -12.26 17.66
CA PRO A 99 -15.27 -11.22 18.13
C PRO A 99 -15.34 -10.03 17.16
N GLU A 100 -16.55 -9.50 16.94
CA GLU A 100 -16.77 -8.36 16.01
C GLU A 100 -15.93 -7.14 16.37
N ALA A 101 -15.80 -6.83 17.67
CA ALA A 101 -14.96 -5.74 18.15
C ALA A 101 -13.48 -5.94 17.77
N THR A 102 -12.98 -7.17 17.85
CA THR A 102 -11.60 -7.51 17.44
C THR A 102 -11.43 -7.36 15.93
N CYS A 103 -12.39 -7.85 15.11
CA CYS A 103 -12.36 -7.64 13.67
C CYS A 103 -12.31 -6.14 13.33
N ARG A 104 -13.16 -5.35 14.00
CA ARG A 104 -13.25 -3.91 13.79
C ARG A 104 -11.97 -3.19 14.17
N GLU A 105 -11.40 -3.46 15.32
CA GLU A 105 -10.13 -2.89 15.75
C GLU A 105 -9.04 -3.18 14.74
N LEU A 106 -8.82 -4.46 14.44
CA LEU A 106 -7.73 -4.88 13.58
C LEU A 106 -7.85 -4.34 12.15
N ILE A 107 -9.05 -4.33 11.56
CA ILE A 107 -9.24 -3.75 10.22
C ILE A 107 -9.01 -2.23 10.24
N LEU A 108 -9.51 -1.50 11.24
CA LEU A 108 -9.34 -0.06 11.32
C LEU A 108 -7.88 0.37 11.56
N ARG A 109 -7.02 -0.49 12.11
CA ARG A 109 -5.57 -0.25 12.19
C ARG A 109 -4.91 -0.16 10.81
N HIS A 110 -5.52 -0.73 9.78
CA HIS A 110 -5.01 -0.76 8.40
C HIS A 110 -5.61 0.33 7.49
N VAL A 111 -6.51 1.16 7.99
CA VAL A 111 -7.20 2.20 7.24
C VAL A 111 -6.66 3.57 7.60
N VAL A 112 -6.31 4.38 6.60
CA VAL A 112 -5.95 5.80 6.75
C VAL A 112 -6.91 6.63 5.92
N ALA A 113 -7.37 7.77 6.45
CA ALA A 113 -8.20 8.71 5.71
C ALA A 113 -7.38 9.38 4.60
N GLY A 114 -8.00 9.59 3.44
CA GLY A 114 -7.35 10.19 2.27
C GLY A 114 -6.65 9.16 1.39
N ILE A 115 -6.17 9.63 0.24
CA ILE A 115 -5.43 8.83 -0.74
C ILE A 115 -3.95 9.18 -0.62
N HIS A 116 -3.13 8.18 -0.35
CA HIS A 116 -1.68 8.29 -0.22
C HIS A 116 -1.02 7.35 -1.23
N TRP A 117 -0.60 7.90 -2.37
CA TRP A 117 0.06 7.12 -3.41
C TRP A 117 1.49 6.77 -3.01
N ARG A 118 2.00 5.64 -3.49
CA ARG A 118 3.41 5.26 -3.29
C ARG A 118 4.38 6.39 -3.64
N ASP A 119 4.11 7.08 -4.73
CA ASP A 119 5.04 8.07 -5.28
C ASP A 119 5.00 9.40 -4.50
N ASP A 120 3.97 9.62 -3.69
CA ASP A 120 3.85 10.77 -2.77
C ASP A 120 4.53 10.51 -1.42
N ILE A 121 4.81 9.24 -1.09
CA ILE A 121 5.46 8.89 0.18
C ILE A 121 6.95 9.22 0.10
N PRO A 122 7.46 10.06 1.04
CA PRO A 122 8.85 10.47 1.03
C PRO A 122 9.82 9.30 1.14
N ARG A 123 11.01 9.47 0.53
CA ARG A 123 12.13 8.55 0.73
C ARG A 123 12.51 8.48 2.20
N GLY A 124 12.91 7.31 2.62
CA GLY A 124 13.35 7.09 3.99
C GLY A 124 14.43 6.02 4.10
N GLU A 125 15.00 5.97 5.28
CA GLU A 125 16.06 5.02 5.64
C GLU A 125 15.82 4.51 7.05
N GLN A 126 15.81 3.19 7.21
CA GLN A 126 15.71 2.58 8.53
C GLN A 126 16.99 2.87 9.35
N VAL A 127 16.81 3.22 10.62
CA VAL A 127 17.90 3.39 11.56
C VAL A 127 17.90 2.21 12.53
N LEU A 128 19.05 1.55 12.65
CA LEU A 128 19.19 0.36 13.48
C LEU A 128 18.81 0.66 14.96
N GLY A 129 17.88 -0.10 15.49
CA GLY A 129 17.39 0.04 16.86
C GLY A 129 16.30 1.10 17.06
N GLU A 130 15.92 1.85 16.03
CA GLU A 130 14.84 2.83 16.08
C GLU A 130 13.59 2.30 15.38
N THR A 131 12.42 2.67 15.89
CA THR A 131 11.14 2.33 15.26
C THR A 131 10.84 3.23 14.06
N GLN A 132 11.25 4.49 14.13
CA GLN A 132 11.18 5.45 13.05
C GLN A 132 12.60 5.82 12.62
N GLY A 133 12.90 5.64 11.34
CA GLY A 133 14.16 6.06 10.75
C GLY A 133 14.15 7.50 10.28
N LYS A 134 14.96 7.81 9.26
CA LYS A 134 15.03 9.13 8.63
C LYS A 134 14.07 9.22 7.45
N GLY A 135 13.51 10.40 7.22
CA GLY A 135 12.55 10.62 6.14
C GLY A 135 11.23 9.86 6.37
N GLY A 136 10.54 9.49 5.28
CA GLY A 136 9.23 8.87 5.38
C GLY A 136 8.17 9.77 6.00
N GLU A 137 7.02 9.18 6.30
CA GLU A 137 5.86 9.87 6.89
C GLU A 137 5.20 9.00 7.95
N VAL A 138 4.66 9.64 9.00
CA VAL A 138 3.91 8.95 10.06
C VAL A 138 2.42 9.09 9.81
N PHE A 139 1.75 7.97 9.67
CA PHE A 139 0.30 7.90 9.52
C PHE A 139 -0.37 7.55 10.84
N THR A 140 -1.59 8.07 10.99
CA THR A 140 -2.50 7.66 12.06
C THR A 140 -3.67 6.91 11.43
N SER A 141 -3.88 5.68 11.87
CA SER A 141 -4.95 4.83 11.38
C SER A 141 -6.33 5.30 11.86
N ALA A 142 -7.40 4.78 11.26
CA ALA A 142 -8.77 5.00 11.70
C ALA A 142 -9.07 4.46 13.11
N TRP A 143 -8.22 3.57 13.64
CA TRP A 143 -8.25 3.13 15.03
C TRP A 143 -7.49 4.05 15.98
N GLY A 144 -6.62 4.94 15.45
CA GLY A 144 -5.77 5.83 16.24
C GLY A 144 -4.36 5.31 16.50
N THR A 145 -4.00 4.12 16.02
CA THR A 145 -2.61 3.62 16.06
C THR A 145 -1.75 4.36 15.07
N LYS A 146 -0.46 4.42 15.33
CA LYS A 146 0.51 5.09 14.46
C LYS A 146 1.46 4.08 13.84
N PHE A 147 1.84 4.36 12.60
CA PHE A 147 2.89 3.64 11.91
C PHE A 147 3.66 4.58 10.98
N TRP A 148 4.93 4.29 10.80
CA TRP A 148 5.83 5.03 9.92
C TRP A 148 5.92 4.32 8.57
N VAL A 149 5.80 5.08 7.49
CA VAL A 149 5.92 4.57 6.11
C VAL A 149 7.00 5.35 5.39
N TYR A 150 7.80 4.64 4.63
CA TYR A 150 8.80 5.27 3.77
C TYR A 150 8.93 4.53 2.45
N SER A 151 9.32 5.27 1.42
CA SER A 151 9.66 4.70 0.13
C SER A 151 11.18 4.52 0.03
N PHE A 152 11.59 3.45 -0.62
CA PHE A 152 12.99 3.12 -0.88
C PHE A 152 13.17 2.75 -2.34
N GLN A 153 14.29 3.17 -2.92
CA GLN A 153 14.68 2.78 -4.26
C GLN A 153 16.18 2.50 -4.26
N ASP A 154 16.55 1.36 -4.82
CA ASP A 154 17.92 0.88 -4.76
C ASP A 154 18.84 1.65 -5.71
N THR A 155 20.14 1.58 -5.41
CA THR A 155 21.23 2.07 -6.25
C THR A 155 21.84 0.88 -6.97
N TYR A 156 22.00 0.96 -8.29
CA TYR A 156 22.62 -0.08 -9.09
C TYR A 156 23.87 0.45 -9.80
N HIS A 157 25.02 -0.18 -9.53
CA HIS A 157 26.33 0.24 -10.08
C HIS A 157 26.60 1.75 -9.95
N ASP A 158 26.46 2.28 -8.74
CA ASP A 158 26.64 3.70 -8.40
C ASP A 158 25.68 4.68 -9.11
N ILE A 159 24.66 4.17 -9.80
CA ILE A 159 23.57 4.98 -10.37
C ILE A 159 22.44 4.97 -9.36
N PRO A 160 22.10 6.10 -8.72
CA PRO A 160 21.03 6.17 -7.74
C PRO A 160 19.67 6.06 -8.42
N ASP A 161 18.69 5.56 -7.68
CA ASP A 161 17.27 5.53 -8.07
C ASP A 161 16.98 4.79 -9.40
N VAL A 162 17.63 3.64 -9.62
CA VAL A 162 17.47 2.83 -10.85
C VAL A 162 16.51 1.65 -10.67
N GLY A 163 16.34 1.17 -9.45
CA GLY A 163 15.49 0.02 -9.14
C GLY A 163 14.00 0.37 -9.02
N PRO A 164 13.15 -0.62 -8.77
CA PRO A 164 11.75 -0.38 -8.41
C PRO A 164 11.65 0.38 -7.08
N VAL A 165 10.55 1.12 -6.93
CA VAL A 165 10.24 1.80 -5.68
C VAL A 165 9.51 0.84 -4.76
N TYR A 166 10.07 0.58 -3.60
CA TYR A 166 9.47 -0.23 -2.53
C TYR A 166 8.83 0.67 -1.48
N LEU A 167 7.80 0.17 -0.80
CA LEU A 167 7.26 0.76 0.43
C LEU A 167 7.49 -0.17 1.60
N TYR A 168 7.84 0.42 2.73
CA TYR A 168 7.96 -0.24 4.02
C TYR A 168 7.08 0.45 5.04
N VAL A 169 6.42 -0.33 5.87
CA VAL A 169 5.55 0.13 6.96
C VAL A 169 6.12 -0.36 8.28
N THR A 170 6.32 0.51 9.27
CA THR A 170 6.79 0.12 10.59
C THR A 170 5.78 0.51 11.65
N SER A 171 5.24 -0.46 12.35
CA SER A 171 4.33 -0.24 13.47
C SER A 171 5.05 0.37 14.67
N PHE A 172 4.48 1.41 15.29
CA PHE A 172 5.02 1.94 16.56
C PHE A 172 4.71 1.03 17.75
N ASP A 173 3.62 0.26 17.67
CA ASP A 173 3.18 -0.61 18.76
C ASP A 173 4.04 -1.88 18.83
N THR A 174 4.23 -2.55 17.71
CA THR A 174 4.95 -3.84 17.65
C THR A 174 6.41 -3.71 17.24
N ARG A 175 6.82 -2.59 16.67
CA ARG A 175 8.14 -2.31 16.08
C ARG A 175 8.51 -3.23 14.92
N VAL A 176 7.51 -3.91 14.34
CA VAL A 176 7.70 -4.77 13.18
C VAL A 176 7.72 -3.92 11.93
N GLN A 177 8.73 -4.12 11.09
CA GLN A 177 8.76 -3.60 9.72
C GLN A 177 8.05 -4.60 8.81
N ILE A 178 7.17 -4.09 7.98
CA ILE A 178 6.31 -4.83 7.07
C ILE A 178 6.61 -4.37 5.65
N ASP A 179 6.88 -5.32 4.77
CA ASP A 179 7.05 -5.05 3.35
C ASP A 179 5.70 -4.90 2.66
N VAL A 180 5.62 -4.03 1.68
CA VAL A 180 4.45 -3.89 0.81
C VAL A 180 4.71 -4.65 -0.49
N ALA A 181 3.86 -5.61 -0.81
CA ALA A 181 4.02 -6.48 -1.98
C ALA A 181 3.51 -5.82 -3.27
N SER A 182 2.36 -5.13 -3.19
CA SER A 182 1.78 -4.41 -4.33
C SER A 182 1.29 -3.04 -3.90
N THR A 183 1.53 -2.04 -4.73
CA THR A 183 1.20 -0.65 -4.43
C THR A 183 0.28 -0.05 -5.48
N ASN A 184 -0.41 1.05 -5.12
CA ASN A 184 -1.18 1.87 -6.06
C ASN A 184 -2.31 1.10 -6.79
N ILE A 185 -2.96 0.15 -6.12
CA ILE A 185 -4.19 -0.43 -6.66
C ILE A 185 -5.30 0.61 -6.48
N GLU A 186 -5.60 1.32 -7.56
CA GLU A 186 -6.57 2.42 -7.58
C GLU A 186 -7.99 1.90 -7.62
N THR A 187 -8.88 2.52 -6.86
CA THR A 187 -10.32 2.25 -6.84
C THR A 187 -11.11 3.56 -6.84
N ASP A 188 -12.42 3.50 -7.00
CA ASP A 188 -13.26 4.70 -7.04
C ASP A 188 -13.20 5.52 -5.74
N ASN A 189 -12.94 4.89 -4.60
CA ASN A 189 -12.94 5.55 -3.30
C ASN A 189 -11.61 5.43 -2.54
N GLY A 190 -10.51 5.11 -3.21
CA GLY A 190 -9.22 5.08 -2.53
C GLY A 190 -8.14 4.27 -3.24
N VAL A 191 -7.11 3.96 -2.49
CA VAL A 191 -5.99 3.14 -2.95
C VAL A 191 -5.74 1.98 -1.99
N VAL A 192 -5.38 0.83 -2.55
CA VAL A 192 -4.97 -0.35 -1.77
C VAL A 192 -3.48 -0.58 -1.97
N HIS A 193 -2.77 -0.75 -0.86
CA HIS A 193 -1.41 -1.26 -0.80
C HIS A 193 -1.45 -2.65 -0.15
N ALA A 194 -1.19 -3.69 -0.92
CA ALA A 194 -1.20 -5.07 -0.40
C ALA A 194 0.06 -5.33 0.43
N LEU A 195 -0.10 -5.70 1.68
CA LEU A 195 1.00 -6.11 2.54
C LEU A 195 1.55 -7.46 2.10
N ASN A 196 2.85 -7.67 2.31
CA ASN A 196 3.51 -8.89 1.92
C ASN A 196 2.92 -10.12 2.65
N TYR A 197 2.95 -11.27 2.00
CA TYR A 197 2.49 -12.55 2.58
C TYR A 197 3.22 -12.97 3.86
N SER A 198 4.41 -12.40 4.12
CA SER A 198 5.14 -12.60 5.39
C SER A 198 4.51 -11.87 6.58
N TYR A 199 3.69 -10.86 6.34
CA TYR A 199 2.99 -10.11 7.36
C TYR A 199 1.99 -10.99 8.12
N THR A 200 1.96 -10.90 9.44
CA THR A 200 0.91 -11.50 10.29
C THR A 200 -0.08 -10.41 10.70
N PHE A 201 -1.37 -10.64 10.44
CA PHE A 201 -2.44 -9.73 10.82
C PHE A 201 -2.38 -9.39 12.31
N GLY A 202 -2.57 -8.12 12.66
CA GLY A 202 -2.46 -7.64 14.05
C GLY A 202 -1.07 -7.12 14.46
N GLN A 203 -0.07 -7.19 13.58
CA GLN A 203 1.24 -6.59 13.83
C GLN A 203 1.32 -5.09 13.48
N LEU A 204 0.30 -4.55 12.78
CA LEU A 204 0.20 -3.13 12.46
C LEU A 204 -0.62 -2.37 13.51
#